data_f64246f95ebbed33dc54569205938df6
#
_entry.id   f64246f95ebbed33dc54569205938df6
#
_cell.length_a   1.000
_cell.length_b   1.000
_cell.length_c   1.000
_cell.angle_alpha   90.00
_cell.angle_beta   90.00
_cell.angle_gamma   90.00
#
_symmetry.space_group_name_H-M   'P 1'
#
loop_
_entity.id
_entity.type
_entity.pdbx_description
1 polymer ?
#
loop_
_entity_poly.entity_id
_entity_poly.type
_entity_poly.pdbx_seq_one_letter_code
_entity_poly.pdbx_strand_id
1 'polypeptide(L)'
;MIFDIILSQLTTLDLFVVGFGLLAAFLIGRVIENPPKSRASVTALMSYYRRTWMLNFVNRDPRIFDSQMLASLRQSTAFFGSTALIAIGGLLAIMGTPDRLLEFTHALTQSQEATALKLQFKLAFAALFLVHAFLKFVWSSRLFGYCAVLMAAVPNDPNHPQAIPRATMAGEINIRAALSFNRGLRAMYFALASLAWLAGAPVLLAAFVITIWMLWNREFSSQASALLKTGITEADTSFTPAPFAQPSRQKPKSGKNEIDPSG
;
A
#
# COMPACT_ATOMS: atom_id res chain seq x y z
N MET A 1 3.52 28.85 17.52
CA MET A 1 4.93 29.30 17.43
C MET A 1 5.75 28.52 16.38
N ILE A 2 6.07 27.20 16.55
CA ILE A 2 6.84 26.45 15.53
C ILE A 2 6.07 26.34 14.21
N PHE A 3 4.77 26.06 14.27
CA PHE A 3 3.90 25.93 13.08
C PHE A 3 3.78 27.24 12.30
N ASP A 4 3.67 28.36 12.98
CA ASP A 4 3.59 29.70 12.35
C ASP A 4 4.91 30.06 11.67
N ILE A 5 6.07 29.69 12.26
CA ILE A 5 7.38 29.87 11.66
C ILE A 5 7.52 29.04 10.38
N ILE A 6 7.04 27.80 10.37
CA ILE A 6 7.05 26.93 9.18
C ILE A 6 6.16 27.52 8.09
N LEU A 7 4.92 27.92 8.43
CA LEU A 7 3.98 28.49 7.48
C LEU A 7 4.49 29.79 6.86
N SER A 8 5.20 30.63 7.61
CA SER A 8 5.79 31.87 7.09
C SER A 8 6.93 31.64 6.08
N GLN A 9 7.54 30.46 6.06
CA GLN A 9 8.58 30.06 5.11
C GLN A 9 8.03 29.46 3.80
N LEU A 10 6.74 29.09 3.77
CA LEU A 10 6.11 28.45 2.61
C LEU A 10 5.29 29.47 1.82
N THR A 11 5.38 29.38 0.49
CA THR A 11 4.51 30.16 -0.38
C THR A 11 3.10 29.55 -0.42
N THR A 12 2.10 30.34 -0.81
CA THR A 12 0.74 29.85 -1.04
C THR A 12 0.72 28.70 -2.05
N LEU A 13 1.62 28.77 -3.07
CA LEU A 13 1.78 27.69 -4.06
C LEU A 13 2.33 26.41 -3.43
N ASP A 14 3.30 26.49 -2.51
CA ASP A 14 3.83 25.34 -1.79
C ASP A 14 2.71 24.62 -1.02
N LEU A 15 1.89 25.37 -0.28
CA LEU A 15 0.77 24.82 0.48
C LEU A 15 -0.28 24.14 -0.41
N PHE A 16 -0.61 24.79 -1.54
CA PHE A 16 -1.54 24.21 -2.51
C PHE A 16 -1.02 22.88 -3.07
N VAL A 17 0.25 22.83 -3.52
CA VAL A 17 0.84 21.63 -4.13
C VAL A 17 1.01 20.50 -3.12
N VAL A 18 1.37 20.79 -1.87
CA VAL A 18 1.42 19.80 -0.78
C VAL A 18 0.03 19.23 -0.50
N GLY A 19 -0.98 20.09 -0.36
CA GLY A 19 -2.37 19.66 -0.18
C GLY A 19 -2.88 18.81 -1.33
N PHE A 20 -2.60 19.23 -2.58
CA PHE A 20 -2.90 18.46 -3.78
C PHE A 20 -2.23 17.08 -3.75
N GLY A 21 -0.93 16.99 -3.42
CA GLY A 21 -0.19 15.73 -3.36
C GLY A 21 -0.75 14.75 -2.33
N LEU A 22 -1.09 15.24 -1.13
CA LEU A 22 -1.71 14.41 -0.09
C LEU A 22 -3.10 13.91 -0.51
N LEU A 23 -3.93 14.79 -1.07
CA LEU A 23 -5.25 14.43 -1.57
C LEU A 23 -5.16 13.43 -2.72
N ALA A 24 -4.26 13.67 -3.67
CA ALA A 24 -4.03 12.79 -4.80
C ALA A 24 -3.53 11.41 -4.36
N ALA A 25 -2.59 11.32 -3.42
CA ALA A 25 -2.10 10.06 -2.87
C ALA A 25 -3.22 9.25 -2.21
N PHE A 26 -4.13 9.93 -1.51
CA PHE A 26 -5.31 9.30 -0.90
C PHE A 26 -6.32 8.83 -1.95
N LEU A 27 -6.70 9.71 -2.89
CA LEU A 27 -7.73 9.43 -3.89
C LEU A 27 -7.32 8.33 -4.87
N ILE A 28 -6.09 8.39 -5.41
CA ILE A 28 -5.60 7.37 -6.34
C ILE A 28 -5.58 5.98 -5.68
N GLY A 29 -5.20 5.92 -4.40
CA GLY A 29 -5.25 4.69 -3.63
C GLY A 29 -6.65 4.11 -3.52
N ARG A 30 -7.64 4.96 -3.22
CA ARG A 30 -9.05 4.53 -3.12
C ARG A 30 -9.62 4.07 -4.45
N VAL A 31 -9.32 4.77 -5.54
CA VAL A 31 -9.79 4.40 -6.89
C VAL A 31 -9.18 3.07 -7.34
N ILE A 32 -7.90 2.83 -7.08
CA ILE A 32 -7.23 1.57 -7.41
C ILE A 32 -7.80 0.39 -6.63
N GLU A 33 -8.06 0.57 -5.33
CA GLU A 33 -8.54 -0.50 -4.45
C GLU A 33 -10.04 -0.76 -4.58
N ASN A 34 -10.83 0.25 -4.97
CA ASN A 34 -12.26 0.17 -5.18
C ASN A 34 -12.60 0.73 -6.57
N PRO A 35 -12.20 0.05 -7.64
CA PRO A 35 -12.41 0.54 -8.98
C PRO A 35 -13.90 0.53 -9.35
N PRO A 36 -14.35 1.43 -10.24
CA PRO A 36 -15.69 1.39 -10.78
C PRO A 36 -15.94 0.07 -11.52
N LYS A 37 -17.19 -0.42 -11.50
CA LYS A 37 -17.57 -1.71 -12.10
C LYS A 37 -17.20 -1.84 -13.57
N SER A 38 -17.14 -0.72 -14.30
CA SER A 38 -16.80 -0.69 -15.72
C SER A 38 -15.31 -0.87 -16.01
N ARG A 39 -14.42 -0.71 -15.02
CA ARG A 39 -12.96 -0.69 -15.26
C ARG A 39 -12.17 -1.28 -14.09
N ALA A 40 -12.04 -2.60 -14.09
CA ALA A 40 -11.28 -3.29 -13.05
C ALA A 40 -9.78 -2.89 -13.07
N SER A 41 -9.21 -2.62 -11.90
CA SER A 41 -7.77 -2.40 -11.73
C SER A 41 -7.01 -3.74 -11.67
N VAL A 42 -5.71 -3.71 -12.01
CA VAL A 42 -4.82 -4.88 -11.83
C VAL A 42 -4.89 -5.39 -10.39
N THR A 43 -4.90 -4.49 -9.41
CA THR A 43 -5.02 -4.82 -7.99
C THR A 43 -6.30 -5.62 -7.68
N ALA A 44 -7.44 -5.25 -8.26
CA ALA A 44 -8.70 -5.96 -8.09
C ALA A 44 -8.69 -7.34 -8.79
N LEU A 45 -8.18 -7.41 -10.03
CA LEU A 45 -8.04 -8.67 -10.76
C LEU A 45 -7.12 -9.66 -10.04
N MET A 46 -5.98 -9.18 -9.52
CA MET A 46 -5.06 -10.02 -8.74
C MET A 46 -5.68 -10.53 -7.45
N SER A 47 -6.63 -9.81 -6.86
CA SER A 47 -7.37 -10.31 -5.70
C SER A 47 -8.24 -11.52 -6.04
N TYR A 48 -8.84 -11.55 -7.22
CA TYR A 48 -9.55 -12.72 -7.74
C TYR A 48 -8.59 -13.92 -7.90
N TYR A 49 -7.47 -13.76 -8.61
CA TYR A 49 -6.50 -14.85 -8.80
C TYR A 49 -5.91 -15.37 -7.49
N ARG A 50 -5.77 -14.52 -6.47
CA ARG A 50 -5.34 -14.95 -5.13
C ARG A 50 -6.37 -15.83 -4.43
N ARG A 51 -7.68 -15.56 -4.59
CA ARG A 51 -8.75 -16.44 -4.10
C ARG A 51 -8.73 -17.79 -4.84
N THR A 52 -8.65 -17.76 -6.16
CA THR A 52 -8.54 -18.97 -6.98
C THR A 52 -7.31 -19.80 -6.61
N TRP A 53 -6.16 -19.13 -6.39
CA TRP A 53 -4.95 -19.82 -5.90
C TRP A 53 -5.21 -20.57 -4.62
N MET A 54 -5.82 -19.95 -3.62
CA MET A 54 -6.06 -20.59 -2.32
C MET A 54 -7.12 -21.71 -2.38
N LEU A 55 -8.09 -21.63 -3.29
CA LEU A 55 -9.03 -22.73 -3.53
C LEU A 55 -8.32 -23.93 -4.18
N ASN A 56 -7.49 -23.67 -5.19
CA ASN A 56 -6.71 -24.73 -5.85
C ASN A 56 -5.63 -25.34 -4.94
N PHE A 57 -5.14 -24.58 -3.96
CA PHE A 57 -4.19 -25.04 -2.95
C PHE A 57 -4.73 -26.24 -2.15
N VAL A 58 -6.05 -26.31 -1.92
CA VAL A 58 -6.68 -27.39 -1.14
C VAL A 58 -6.41 -28.77 -1.76
N ASN A 59 -6.46 -28.84 -3.11
CA ASN A 59 -6.29 -30.09 -3.86
C ASN A 59 -4.83 -30.38 -4.26
N ARG A 60 -3.88 -29.53 -3.84
CA ARG A 60 -2.48 -29.66 -4.26
C ARG A 60 -1.66 -30.45 -3.27
N ASP A 61 -0.99 -31.50 -3.78
CA ASP A 61 -0.03 -32.31 -3.02
C ASP A 61 1.16 -32.66 -3.94
N PRO A 62 2.42 -32.34 -3.57
CA PRO A 62 2.81 -31.58 -2.36
C PRO A 62 2.59 -30.07 -2.51
N ARG A 63 2.42 -29.38 -1.37
CA ARG A 63 2.17 -27.93 -1.27
C ARG A 63 3.45 -27.07 -1.28
N ILE A 64 4.57 -27.61 -1.78
CA ILE A 64 5.89 -26.95 -1.78
C ILE A 64 5.87 -25.71 -2.64
N PHE A 65 5.26 -25.74 -3.82
CA PHE A 65 5.14 -24.59 -4.70
C PHE A 65 4.48 -23.40 -4.01
N ASP A 66 3.41 -23.63 -3.28
CA ASP A 66 2.64 -22.59 -2.58
C ASP A 66 3.45 -21.95 -1.46
N SER A 67 4.24 -22.76 -0.73
CA SER A 67 5.14 -22.27 0.31
C SER A 67 6.26 -21.40 -0.27
N GLN A 68 6.84 -21.78 -1.43
CA GLN A 68 7.86 -21.01 -2.12
C GLN A 68 7.31 -19.68 -2.67
N MET A 69 6.09 -19.69 -3.24
CA MET A 69 5.42 -18.47 -3.67
C MET A 69 5.20 -17.50 -2.52
N LEU A 70 4.73 -18.01 -1.38
CA LEU A 70 4.52 -17.17 -0.19
C LEU A 70 5.84 -16.66 0.39
N ALA A 71 6.90 -17.47 0.39
CA ALA A 71 8.24 -17.07 0.82
C ALA A 71 8.79 -15.93 -0.06
N SER A 72 8.63 -16.03 -1.38
CA SER A 72 9.04 -14.97 -2.33
C SER A 72 8.31 -13.65 -2.08
N LEU A 73 6.99 -13.69 -1.81
CA LEU A 73 6.22 -12.49 -1.47
C LEU A 73 6.69 -11.84 -0.15
N ARG A 74 7.02 -12.66 0.85
CA ARG A 74 7.59 -12.18 2.13
C ARG A 74 8.96 -11.56 1.94
N GLN A 75 9.83 -12.19 1.14
CA GLN A 75 11.16 -11.68 0.83
C GLN A 75 11.09 -10.33 0.14
N SER A 76 10.22 -10.19 -0.87
CA SER A 76 9.99 -8.90 -1.55
C SER A 76 9.56 -7.82 -0.56
N THR A 77 8.66 -8.16 0.37
CA THR A 77 8.16 -7.23 1.38
C THR A 77 9.28 -6.79 2.35
N ALA A 78 10.13 -7.72 2.78
CA ALA A 78 11.28 -7.43 3.64
C ALA A 78 12.31 -6.54 2.93
N PHE A 79 12.59 -6.81 1.65
CA PHE A 79 13.48 -6.00 0.83
C PHE A 79 13.02 -4.54 0.76
N PHE A 80 11.77 -4.29 0.41
CA PHE A 80 11.24 -2.93 0.33
C PHE A 80 11.14 -2.25 1.70
N GLY A 81 10.86 -3.02 2.75
CA GLY A 81 10.90 -2.51 4.13
C GLY A 81 12.29 -2.02 4.52
N SER A 82 13.32 -2.82 4.27
CA SER A 82 14.72 -2.43 4.51
C SER A 82 15.14 -1.24 3.67
N THR A 83 14.76 -1.21 2.38
CA THR A 83 15.06 -0.08 1.49
C THR A 83 14.42 1.22 2.00
N ALA A 84 13.18 1.17 2.46
CA ALA A 84 12.50 2.34 3.03
C ALA A 84 13.22 2.85 4.29
N LEU A 85 13.67 1.94 5.18
CA LEU A 85 14.40 2.30 6.39
C LEU A 85 15.76 2.94 6.08
N ILE A 86 16.50 2.40 5.11
CA ILE A 86 17.78 2.97 4.64
C ILE A 86 17.55 4.36 4.06
N ALA A 87 16.51 4.54 3.25
CA ALA A 87 16.17 5.84 2.67
C ALA A 87 15.78 6.87 3.74
N ILE A 88 15.05 6.49 4.79
CA ILE A 88 14.75 7.35 5.93
C ILE A 88 16.04 7.78 6.62
N GLY A 89 16.95 6.84 6.91
CA GLY A 89 18.25 7.13 7.53
C GLY A 89 19.08 8.10 6.68
N GLY A 90 19.12 7.90 5.35
CA GLY A 90 19.78 8.80 4.42
C GLY A 90 19.20 10.23 4.41
N LEU A 91 17.86 10.36 4.42
CA LEU A 91 17.22 11.67 4.53
C LEU A 91 17.53 12.37 5.86
N LEU A 92 17.47 11.63 6.98
CA LEU A 92 17.80 12.20 8.30
C LEU A 92 19.28 12.64 8.38
N ALA A 93 20.20 11.89 7.77
CA ALA A 93 21.61 12.27 7.69
C ALA A 93 21.80 13.58 6.89
N ILE A 94 21.13 13.74 5.75
CA ILE A 94 21.18 14.97 4.94
C ILE A 94 20.56 16.16 5.71
N MET A 95 19.45 15.94 6.41
CA MET A 95 18.81 16.97 7.24
C MET A 95 19.71 17.43 8.39
N GLY A 96 20.61 16.57 8.87
CA GLY A 96 21.60 16.89 9.89
C GLY A 96 22.79 17.73 9.40
N THR A 97 22.94 17.96 8.10
CA THR A 97 24.02 18.75 7.48
C THR A 97 23.48 19.94 6.67
N PRO A 98 22.93 20.98 7.33
CA PRO A 98 22.22 22.06 6.68
C PRO A 98 23.06 22.84 5.68
N ASP A 99 24.35 23.03 5.92
CA ASP A 99 25.25 23.79 5.02
C ASP A 99 25.39 23.11 3.66
N ARG A 100 25.63 21.79 3.64
CA ARG A 100 25.68 21.01 2.39
C ARG A 100 24.36 21.00 1.65
N LEU A 101 23.25 20.99 2.39
CA LEU A 101 21.91 21.03 1.80
C LEU A 101 21.66 22.39 1.10
N LEU A 102 22.11 23.48 1.73
CA LEU A 102 22.04 24.82 1.12
C LEU A 102 22.88 24.91 -0.15
N GLU A 103 24.14 24.50 -0.11
CA GLU A 103 25.04 24.47 -1.28
C GLU A 103 24.42 23.69 -2.44
N PHE A 104 23.90 22.51 -2.18
CA PHE A 104 23.25 21.67 -3.20
C PHE A 104 22.03 22.38 -3.82
N THR A 105 21.21 23.03 -2.99
CA THR A 105 20.00 23.70 -3.47
C THR A 105 20.32 24.98 -4.24
N HIS A 106 21.33 25.75 -3.82
CA HIS A 106 21.84 26.92 -4.57
C HIS A 106 22.34 26.52 -5.97
N ALA A 107 23.04 25.37 -6.07
CA ALA A 107 23.48 24.85 -7.35
C ALA A 107 22.32 24.45 -8.28
N LEU A 108 21.19 23.98 -7.72
CA LEU A 108 20.01 23.56 -8.49
C LEU A 108 19.13 24.72 -8.94
N THR A 109 18.90 25.72 -8.07
CA THR A 109 17.84 26.73 -8.29
C THR A 109 18.37 28.13 -8.55
N GLN A 110 19.66 28.37 -8.35
CA GLN A 110 20.31 29.70 -8.41
C GLN A 110 19.63 30.76 -7.52
N SER A 111 18.75 30.35 -6.61
CA SER A 111 18.03 31.26 -5.71
C SER A 111 18.70 31.30 -4.34
N GLN A 112 18.92 32.54 -3.84
CA GLN A 112 19.50 32.76 -2.50
C GLN A 112 18.46 32.77 -1.37
N GLU A 113 17.18 32.51 -1.68
CA GLU A 113 16.07 32.56 -0.71
C GLU A 113 15.87 31.24 0.06
N ALA A 114 16.69 30.23 -0.18
CA ALA A 114 16.57 28.95 0.50
C ALA A 114 17.10 29.01 1.92
N THR A 115 16.22 28.89 2.92
CA THR A 115 16.60 28.72 4.34
C THR A 115 16.77 27.24 4.64
N ALA A 116 17.77 26.88 5.47
CA ALA A 116 17.98 25.50 5.91
C ALA A 116 16.72 24.87 6.50
N LEU A 117 15.97 25.62 7.31
CA LEU A 117 14.69 25.17 7.87
C LEU A 117 13.64 24.82 6.80
N LYS A 118 13.54 25.64 5.74
CA LYS A 118 12.63 25.38 4.62
C LYS A 118 12.99 24.07 3.89
N LEU A 119 14.29 23.82 3.70
CA LEU A 119 14.77 22.60 3.03
C LEU A 119 14.58 21.36 3.90
N GLN A 120 14.87 21.47 5.19
CA GLN A 120 14.62 20.39 6.16
C GLN A 120 13.14 20.02 6.20
N PHE A 121 12.23 21.00 6.13
CA PHE A 121 10.79 20.74 6.09
C PHE A 121 10.37 20.00 4.79
N LYS A 122 10.93 20.36 3.65
CA LYS A 122 10.69 19.66 2.38
C LYS A 122 11.14 18.20 2.44
N LEU A 123 12.32 17.95 3.02
CA LEU A 123 12.82 16.57 3.22
C LEU A 123 12.00 15.81 4.26
N ALA A 124 11.57 16.46 5.34
CA ALA A 124 10.69 15.86 6.34
C ALA A 124 9.35 15.40 5.72
N PHE A 125 8.81 16.17 4.79
CA PHE A 125 7.60 15.77 4.04
C PHE A 125 7.81 14.49 3.22
N ALA A 126 8.94 14.35 2.52
CA ALA A 126 9.30 13.11 1.83
C ALA A 126 9.51 11.95 2.81
N ALA A 127 10.16 12.21 3.97
CA ALA A 127 10.37 11.23 5.01
C ALA A 127 9.05 10.69 5.58
N LEU A 128 8.00 11.50 5.73
CA LEU A 128 6.66 11.05 6.16
C LEU A 128 6.07 9.99 5.23
N PHE A 129 6.22 10.15 3.91
CA PHE A 129 5.81 9.13 2.95
C PHE A 129 6.64 7.84 3.08
N LEU A 130 7.95 7.95 3.32
CA LEU A 130 8.81 6.77 3.53
C LEU A 130 8.47 6.05 4.83
N VAL A 131 8.23 6.77 5.93
CA VAL A 131 7.76 6.18 7.19
C VAL A 131 6.43 5.46 6.99
N HIS A 132 5.48 6.10 6.29
CA HIS A 132 4.22 5.44 5.94
C HIS A 132 4.45 4.16 5.11
N ALA A 133 5.33 4.20 4.10
CA ALA A 133 5.70 3.05 3.29
C ALA A 133 6.29 1.93 4.14
N PHE A 134 7.25 2.23 5.00
CA PHE A 134 7.87 1.29 5.93
C PHE A 134 6.83 0.59 6.80
N LEU A 135 5.94 1.34 7.45
CA LEU A 135 4.87 0.78 8.29
C LEU A 135 3.93 -0.14 7.49
N LYS A 136 3.64 0.20 6.22
CA LYS A 136 2.83 -0.65 5.34
C LYS A 136 3.55 -1.94 4.96
N PHE A 137 4.86 -1.91 4.72
CA PHE A 137 5.65 -3.12 4.46
C PHE A 137 5.76 -4.01 5.71
N VAL A 138 6.01 -3.43 6.89
CA VAL A 138 6.01 -4.18 8.16
C VAL A 138 4.67 -4.88 8.38
N TRP A 139 3.56 -4.16 8.18
CA TRP A 139 2.22 -4.74 8.31
C TRP A 139 1.96 -5.83 7.27
N SER A 140 2.35 -5.62 6.01
CA SER A 140 2.26 -6.61 4.94
C SER A 140 3.01 -7.91 5.29
N SER A 141 4.25 -7.77 5.79
CA SER A 141 5.08 -8.91 6.22
C SER A 141 4.39 -9.73 7.32
N ARG A 142 3.79 -9.06 8.32
CA ARG A 142 3.00 -9.73 9.37
C ARG A 142 1.80 -10.49 8.81
N LEU A 143 1.05 -9.87 7.90
CA LEU A 143 -0.10 -10.50 7.27
C LEU A 143 0.30 -11.73 6.42
N PHE A 144 1.40 -11.67 5.67
CA PHE A 144 1.92 -12.85 4.98
C PHE A 144 2.37 -13.95 5.97
N GLY A 145 2.89 -13.58 7.15
CA GLY A 145 3.15 -14.54 8.23
C GLY A 145 1.87 -15.22 8.72
N TYR A 146 0.80 -14.47 8.94
CA TYR A 146 -0.51 -15.05 9.32
C TYR A 146 -1.08 -15.94 8.21
N CYS A 147 -0.92 -15.53 6.93
CA CYS A 147 -1.30 -16.37 5.80
C CYS A 147 -0.56 -17.72 5.81
N ALA A 148 0.75 -17.73 6.08
CA ALA A 148 1.54 -18.96 6.17
C ALA A 148 0.99 -19.92 7.24
N VAL A 149 0.68 -19.41 8.43
CA VAL A 149 0.09 -20.21 9.52
C VAL A 149 -1.28 -20.76 9.12
N LEU A 150 -2.14 -19.93 8.50
CA LEU A 150 -3.45 -20.36 8.03
C LEU A 150 -3.35 -21.44 6.95
N MET A 151 -2.43 -21.31 5.99
CA MET A 151 -2.17 -22.32 4.96
C MET A 151 -1.69 -23.63 5.58
N ALA A 152 -0.78 -23.57 6.55
CA ALA A 152 -0.33 -24.78 7.28
C ALA A 152 -1.45 -25.46 8.09
N ALA A 153 -2.46 -24.68 8.52
CA ALA A 153 -3.61 -25.20 9.25
C ALA A 153 -4.71 -25.80 8.34
N VAL A 154 -4.59 -25.70 7.01
CA VAL A 154 -5.53 -26.35 6.07
C VAL A 154 -5.29 -27.86 6.09
N PRO A 155 -6.32 -28.70 6.38
CA PRO A 155 -6.19 -30.15 6.34
C PRO A 155 -5.67 -30.66 4.99
N ASN A 156 -4.94 -31.78 5.01
CA ASN A 156 -4.47 -32.42 3.77
C ASN A 156 -5.57 -33.14 3.02
N ASP A 157 -6.61 -33.62 3.75
CA ASP A 157 -7.80 -34.16 3.10
C ASP A 157 -8.67 -33.04 2.51
N PRO A 158 -8.83 -32.97 1.17
CA PRO A 158 -9.66 -31.95 0.53
C PRO A 158 -11.13 -32.01 0.92
N ASN A 159 -11.63 -33.18 1.33
CA ASN A 159 -13.02 -33.41 1.73
C ASN A 159 -13.29 -33.03 3.19
N HIS A 160 -12.24 -32.69 3.94
CA HIS A 160 -12.41 -32.29 5.34
C HIS A 160 -13.23 -30.97 5.42
N PRO A 161 -14.26 -30.88 6.30
CA PRO A 161 -15.17 -29.72 6.36
C PRO A 161 -14.49 -28.38 6.57
N GLN A 162 -13.29 -28.35 7.17
CA GLN A 162 -12.51 -27.14 7.42
C GLN A 162 -11.51 -26.80 6.28
N ALA A 163 -11.35 -27.63 5.24
CA ALA A 163 -10.35 -27.39 4.20
C ALA A 163 -10.65 -26.10 3.44
N ILE A 164 -11.82 -25.98 2.83
CA ILE A 164 -12.24 -24.79 2.07
C ILE A 164 -12.37 -23.53 2.96
N PRO A 165 -13.02 -23.55 4.14
CA PRO A 165 -13.11 -22.37 5.00
C PRO A 165 -11.74 -21.81 5.39
N ARG A 166 -10.77 -22.65 5.77
CA ARG A 166 -9.42 -22.21 6.16
C ARG A 166 -8.64 -21.68 4.96
N ALA A 167 -8.73 -22.34 3.80
CA ALA A 167 -8.10 -21.87 2.56
C ALA A 167 -8.66 -20.50 2.14
N THR A 168 -9.97 -20.30 2.20
CA THR A 168 -10.61 -19.00 1.92
C THR A 168 -10.11 -17.91 2.87
N MET A 169 -10.02 -18.22 4.17
CA MET A 169 -9.46 -17.28 5.16
C MET A 169 -8.00 -16.92 4.85
N ALA A 170 -7.18 -17.90 4.48
CA ALA A 170 -5.79 -17.68 4.05
C ALA A 170 -5.74 -16.77 2.82
N GLY A 171 -6.65 -16.97 1.86
CA GLY A 171 -6.80 -16.13 0.67
C GLY A 171 -7.11 -14.67 1.00
N GLU A 172 -8.07 -14.42 1.88
CA GLU A 172 -8.43 -13.05 2.30
C GLU A 172 -7.28 -12.36 3.06
N ILE A 173 -6.53 -13.07 3.89
CA ILE A 173 -5.33 -12.53 4.55
C ILE A 173 -4.23 -12.24 3.53
N ASN A 174 -4.03 -13.13 2.54
CA ASN A 174 -3.07 -12.93 1.45
C ASN A 174 -3.38 -11.67 0.63
N ILE A 175 -4.66 -11.45 0.30
CA ILE A 175 -5.13 -10.24 -0.40
C ILE A 175 -4.83 -8.98 0.42
N ARG A 176 -5.16 -8.98 1.72
CA ARG A 176 -4.88 -7.83 2.62
C ARG A 176 -3.38 -7.55 2.74
N ALA A 177 -2.54 -8.60 2.77
CA ALA A 177 -1.10 -8.47 2.76
C ALA A 177 -0.61 -7.77 1.48
N ALA A 178 -1.08 -8.22 0.31
CA ALA A 178 -0.75 -7.63 -0.99
C ALA A 178 -1.22 -6.17 -1.12
N LEU A 179 -2.41 -5.85 -0.63
CA LEU A 179 -2.91 -4.47 -0.60
C LEU A 179 -2.03 -3.58 0.26
N SER A 180 -1.61 -4.06 1.44
CA SER A 180 -0.70 -3.30 2.31
C SER A 180 0.65 -3.07 1.62
N PHE A 181 1.20 -4.09 0.94
CA PHE A 181 2.41 -3.97 0.13
C PHE A 181 2.27 -2.91 -0.97
N ASN A 182 1.18 -2.95 -1.74
CA ASN A 182 0.92 -1.99 -2.81
C ASN A 182 0.74 -0.56 -2.28
N ARG A 183 0.12 -0.38 -1.10
CA ARG A 183 0.05 0.92 -0.42
C ARG A 183 1.43 1.44 -0.06
N GLY A 184 2.32 0.57 0.43
CA GLY A 184 3.72 0.91 0.69
C GLY A 184 4.46 1.36 -0.56
N LEU A 185 4.32 0.62 -1.68
CA LEU A 185 4.92 1.00 -2.97
C LEU A 185 4.42 2.36 -3.46
N ARG A 186 3.11 2.63 -3.39
CA ARG A 186 2.56 3.94 -3.77
C ARG A 186 3.14 5.07 -2.91
N ALA A 187 3.26 4.85 -1.61
CA ALA A 187 3.86 5.83 -0.72
C ALA A 187 5.34 6.10 -1.07
N MET A 188 6.12 5.08 -1.45
CA MET A 188 7.49 5.27 -1.95
C MET A 188 7.53 6.13 -3.22
N TYR A 189 6.62 5.93 -4.18
CA TYR A 189 6.56 6.77 -5.37
C TYR A 189 6.26 8.24 -5.04
N PHE A 190 5.33 8.49 -4.11
CA PHE A 190 5.05 9.85 -3.64
C PHE A 190 6.21 10.44 -2.83
N ALA A 191 6.96 9.63 -2.08
CA ALA A 191 8.19 10.07 -1.40
C ALA A 191 9.24 10.54 -2.41
N LEU A 192 9.50 9.75 -3.46
CA LEU A 192 10.44 10.11 -4.53
C LEU A 192 9.98 11.37 -5.27
N ALA A 193 8.69 11.48 -5.61
CA ALA A 193 8.14 12.69 -6.22
C ALA A 193 8.29 13.92 -5.32
N SER A 194 8.17 13.75 -3.99
CA SER A 194 8.29 14.83 -3.01
C SER A 194 9.71 15.44 -2.98
N LEU A 195 10.75 14.70 -3.36
CA LEU A 195 12.11 15.23 -3.45
C LEU A 195 12.24 16.31 -4.55
N ALA A 196 11.39 16.28 -5.57
CA ALA A 196 11.34 17.33 -6.59
C ALA A 196 10.99 18.73 -6.02
N TRP A 197 10.45 18.78 -4.79
CA TRP A 197 10.19 20.03 -4.10
C TRP A 197 11.46 20.85 -3.80
N LEU A 198 12.62 20.20 -3.73
CA LEU A 198 13.90 20.89 -3.59
C LEU A 198 14.16 21.85 -4.76
N ALA A 199 13.72 21.49 -5.95
CA ALA A 199 13.81 22.33 -7.16
C ALA A 199 12.64 23.34 -7.30
N GLY A 200 11.67 23.33 -6.37
CA GLY A 200 10.56 24.28 -6.34
C GLY A 200 9.16 23.65 -6.44
N ALA A 201 8.15 24.45 -6.10
CA ALA A 201 6.75 23.98 -6.09
C ALA A 201 6.21 23.58 -7.49
N PRO A 202 6.54 24.27 -8.60
CA PRO A 202 6.10 23.84 -9.93
C PRO A 202 6.68 22.47 -10.33
N VAL A 203 7.93 22.20 -9.97
CA VAL A 203 8.60 20.92 -10.26
C VAL A 203 7.97 19.81 -9.42
N LEU A 204 7.63 20.07 -8.15
CA LEU A 204 6.87 19.15 -7.30
C LEU A 204 5.51 18.82 -7.90
N LEU A 205 4.77 19.83 -8.39
CA LEU A 205 3.47 19.61 -9.03
C LEU A 205 3.60 18.69 -10.25
N ALA A 206 4.57 18.97 -11.12
CA ALA A 206 4.85 18.13 -12.29
C ALA A 206 5.19 16.68 -11.88
N ALA A 207 6.02 16.49 -10.85
CA ALA A 207 6.38 15.17 -10.32
C ALA A 207 5.16 14.42 -9.78
N PHE A 208 4.25 15.07 -9.07
CA PHE A 208 3.01 14.45 -8.60
C PHE A 208 2.09 14.06 -9.76
N VAL A 209 1.92 14.92 -10.76
CA VAL A 209 1.10 14.63 -11.95
C VAL A 209 1.66 13.42 -12.70
N ILE A 210 2.98 13.36 -12.92
CA ILE A 210 3.65 12.23 -13.56
C ILE A 210 3.45 10.95 -12.73
N THR A 211 3.58 11.02 -11.43
CA THR A 211 3.39 9.87 -10.52
C THR A 211 1.96 9.34 -10.59
N ILE A 212 0.95 10.23 -10.57
CA ILE A 212 -0.45 9.86 -10.69
C ILE A 212 -0.72 9.20 -12.05
N TRP A 213 -0.23 9.81 -13.13
CA TRP A 213 -0.36 9.28 -14.49
C TRP A 213 0.27 7.90 -14.62
N MET A 214 1.49 7.70 -14.08
CA MET A 214 2.19 6.41 -14.09
C MET A 214 1.39 5.36 -13.32
N LEU A 215 0.89 5.68 -12.13
CA LEU A 215 0.06 4.77 -11.32
C LEU A 215 -1.23 4.40 -12.02
N TRP A 216 -1.90 5.39 -12.62
CA TRP A 216 -3.12 5.17 -13.38
C TRP A 216 -2.89 4.25 -14.59
N ASN A 217 -1.87 4.55 -15.38
CA ASN A 217 -1.55 3.76 -16.57
C ASN A 217 -1.19 2.31 -16.21
N ARG A 218 -0.41 2.11 -15.15
CA ARG A 218 -0.04 0.77 -14.66
C ARG A 218 -1.25 -0.05 -14.23
N GLU A 219 -2.21 0.55 -13.53
CA GLU A 219 -3.34 -0.17 -12.95
C GLU A 219 -4.49 -0.40 -13.95
N PHE A 220 -4.71 0.51 -14.89
CA PHE A 220 -5.89 0.49 -15.73
C PHE A 220 -5.62 0.29 -17.23
N SER A 221 -4.44 0.65 -17.72
CA SER A 221 -4.13 0.70 -19.16
C SER A 221 -2.93 -0.14 -19.57
N SER A 222 -2.30 -0.88 -18.62
CA SER A 222 -1.14 -1.72 -18.94
C SER A 222 -1.52 -2.98 -19.72
N GLN A 223 -0.56 -3.54 -20.47
CA GLN A 223 -0.70 -4.84 -21.13
C GLN A 223 -1.07 -5.94 -20.12
N ALA A 224 -0.51 -5.89 -18.90
CA ALA A 224 -0.87 -6.80 -17.82
C ALA A 224 -2.36 -6.72 -17.45
N SER A 225 -2.95 -5.50 -17.42
CA SER A 225 -4.38 -5.34 -17.19
C SER A 225 -5.22 -6.00 -18.29
N ALA A 226 -4.80 -5.87 -19.55
CA ALA A 226 -5.49 -6.51 -20.68
C ALA A 226 -5.44 -8.04 -20.59
N LEU A 227 -4.25 -8.60 -20.37
CA LEU A 227 -4.05 -10.06 -20.24
C LEU A 227 -4.81 -10.68 -19.07
N LEU A 228 -4.83 -10.02 -17.92
CA LEU A 228 -5.55 -10.51 -16.75
C LEU A 228 -7.08 -10.53 -16.95
N LYS A 229 -7.60 -9.62 -17.77
CA LYS A 229 -9.05 -9.58 -18.11
C LYS A 229 -9.45 -10.72 -19.04
N THR A 230 -8.63 -11.08 -20.01
CA THR A 230 -8.92 -12.18 -20.93
C THR A 230 -8.96 -13.56 -20.25
N GLY A 231 -8.22 -13.71 -19.12
CA GLY A 231 -8.24 -14.94 -18.34
C GLY A 231 -9.49 -15.16 -17.48
N ILE A 232 -10.37 -14.16 -17.38
CA ILE A 232 -11.65 -14.28 -16.66
C ILE A 232 -12.71 -14.63 -17.70
N THR A 233 -13.19 -15.88 -17.68
CA THR A 233 -14.26 -16.36 -18.56
C THR A 233 -15.61 -15.71 -18.23
N GLU A 234 -16.56 -15.71 -19.17
CA GLU A 234 -17.93 -15.19 -18.93
C GLU A 234 -18.64 -15.83 -17.73
N ALA A 235 -18.31 -17.08 -17.39
CA ALA A 235 -18.79 -17.76 -16.19
C ALA A 235 -18.29 -17.10 -14.89
N ASP A 236 -17.12 -16.44 -14.93
CA ASP A 236 -16.53 -15.71 -13.83
C ASP A 236 -16.99 -14.23 -13.79
N THR A 237 -17.75 -13.76 -14.78
CA THR A 237 -18.23 -12.36 -14.86
C THR A 237 -19.29 -12.01 -13.81
N SER A 238 -19.86 -13.01 -13.12
CA SER A 238 -20.59 -12.77 -11.85
C SER A 238 -19.68 -12.27 -10.72
N PHE A 239 -18.36 -12.17 -10.98
CA PHE A 239 -17.39 -11.57 -10.11
C PHE A 239 -17.62 -10.05 -10.00
N THR A 240 -18.50 -9.69 -9.11
CA THR A 240 -18.46 -8.37 -8.49
C THR A 240 -17.31 -8.45 -7.47
N PRO A 241 -16.22 -7.63 -7.60
CA PRO A 241 -15.27 -7.53 -6.52
C PRO A 241 -16.07 -7.10 -5.29
N ALA A 242 -16.27 -8.04 -4.35
CA ALA A 242 -16.97 -7.72 -3.12
C ALA A 242 -16.22 -6.53 -2.50
N PRO A 243 -16.88 -5.43 -2.19
CA PRO A 243 -16.26 -4.38 -1.39
C PRO A 243 -15.70 -5.08 -0.17
N PHE A 244 -14.44 -4.78 0.21
CA PHE A 244 -13.78 -5.42 1.35
C PHE A 244 -14.75 -5.40 2.52
N ALA A 245 -15.39 -6.53 2.78
CA ALA A 245 -16.35 -6.66 3.84
C ALA A 245 -15.61 -6.31 5.14
N GLN A 246 -15.92 -5.18 5.70
CA GLN A 246 -15.54 -4.92 7.08
C GLN A 246 -16.13 -6.05 7.90
N PRO A 247 -15.36 -6.69 8.79
CA PRO A 247 -15.91 -7.72 9.65
C PRO A 247 -17.13 -7.10 10.34
N SER A 248 -18.29 -7.67 10.09
CA SER A 248 -19.52 -7.28 10.80
C SER A 248 -19.19 -7.31 12.28
N ARG A 249 -19.28 -6.17 12.96
CA ARG A 249 -19.25 -6.14 14.41
C ARG A 249 -20.43 -6.98 14.87
N GLN A 250 -20.21 -8.25 15.13
CA GLN A 250 -21.18 -9.07 15.86
C GLN A 250 -21.36 -8.38 17.21
N LYS A 251 -22.51 -7.76 17.39
CA LYS A 251 -22.93 -7.33 18.71
C LYS A 251 -22.88 -8.57 19.61
N PRO A 252 -22.26 -8.47 20.80
CA PRO A 252 -22.30 -9.57 21.75
C PRO A 252 -23.77 -9.93 21.97
N LYS A 253 -24.13 -11.19 21.77
CA LYS A 253 -25.44 -11.70 22.14
C LYS A 253 -25.58 -11.45 23.63
N SER A 254 -26.49 -10.58 24.02
CA SER A 254 -26.94 -10.38 25.37
C SER A 254 -27.50 -11.72 25.85
N GLY A 255 -26.68 -12.47 26.58
CA GLY A 255 -27.14 -13.68 27.28
C GLY A 255 -28.10 -13.25 28.38
N LYS A 256 -29.39 -13.34 28.12
CA LYS A 256 -30.39 -13.48 29.18
C LYS A 256 -30.22 -14.89 29.76
N ASN A 257 -29.51 -14.97 30.87
CA ASN A 257 -29.68 -16.09 31.78
C ASN A 257 -31.06 -15.94 32.40
N GLU A 258 -32.06 -16.64 31.85
CA GLU A 258 -33.27 -17.00 32.59
C GLU A 258 -32.87 -18.08 33.59
N ILE A 259 -32.73 -17.67 34.84
CA ILE A 259 -32.70 -18.58 35.99
C ILE A 259 -34.15 -19.00 36.20
N ASP A 260 -34.43 -20.27 35.89
CA ASP A 260 -35.69 -20.92 36.23
C ASP A 260 -35.75 -21.14 37.75
N PRO A 261 -36.72 -20.61 38.50
CA PRO A 261 -36.86 -20.82 39.94
C PRO A 261 -37.90 -21.90 40.19
N SER A 262 -37.63 -23.16 39.78
CA SER A 262 -38.47 -24.27 40.26
C SER A 262 -37.74 -25.61 40.09
N GLY A 263 -37.21 -26.11 41.22
CA GLY A 263 -36.70 -27.46 41.32
C GLY A 263 -35.70 -27.62 42.45
#